data_57bd381660203daf3a0b197f7f88c660
#
_entry.id   57bd381660203daf3a0b197f7f88c660
#
_cell.length_a   1.000
_cell.length_b   1.000
_cell.length_c   1.000
_cell.angle_alpha   90.00
_cell.angle_beta   90.00
_cell.angle_gamma   90.00
#
_symmetry.space_group_name_H-M   'P 1'
#
loop_
_entity.id
_entity.type
_entity.pdbx_description
1 polymer ?
#
loop_
_entity_poly.entity_id
_entity_poly.type
_entity_poly.pdbx_seq_one_letter_code
_entity_poly.pdbx_strand_id
1 'polypeptide(L)'
;MAGDMKTFDSARRDLLRLSSMGLAASAVSVIPAFAASKKPAAAPALSPLLFDVRAFGATGDGKTVDSPAINKAIEAAAAAGGGTVLFPGGNYICFSIRLKSHVDLYLSQGCAIIAADSPKPGETTGYMGGTYDAAEPKTAWDAYQDYGHNHWHNSLLWGEGISDFSITGPGLIWGRGLSFGAGPGRAPAGAGASGPGFGPGRPDSPAASAAPGAAAGTARPGGAGAAGRGRGNYTQFQAEQSGVGNKAIGLKNCRNVTLRDFSMLKGGHFAILVTGVDNLTIDNLKIDTDRDGMDIDCCKNVRVSNCTVNSPWDDAIVPKSSFALGYNRACENMNITNCFVSGCYQLGTVLDGTWKKFTMEADRKVGGTGRIKCGTESNGGFKNITVSNCVFEGCQGLALETVDGALLEDIAVTNITMRDIISCPIFLRLGARLRGPKGTGDQSTVVGTLRRVLLSNITCYNSAAKFGSNITGIPGYAVEDLKISDVYVQHVGGGTADQMKIEVPEDENKYPEPGMLGPLPAHGFYFRHVNRLEMSHVEVAPAAADARAAIYLDDVHRADFFAITAPSTPTAFSINKSTDVRVLMSRAAPDSTTP
;
A
#
# COMPACT_ATOMS: atom_id res chain seq x y z
N MET A 1 22.88 40.25 -36.89
CA MET A 1 22.90 38.88 -37.45
C MET A 1 21.53 38.30 -37.21
N ALA A 2 20.65 38.40 -38.19
CA ALA A 2 19.32 37.81 -38.21
C ALA A 2 19.29 36.85 -39.40
N GLY A 3 19.34 35.59 -39.11
CA GLY A 3 19.29 34.53 -40.09
C GLY A 3 18.87 33.23 -39.46
N ASP A 4 17.96 32.55 -40.14
CA ASP A 4 17.49 31.19 -39.91
C ASP A 4 16.49 30.85 -38.79
N MET A 5 15.30 31.40 -38.94
CA MET A 5 14.11 30.83 -38.28
C MET A 5 12.93 30.60 -39.26
N LYS A 6 13.19 30.41 -40.56
CA LYS A 6 12.14 30.21 -41.59
C LYS A 6 12.12 28.86 -42.30
N THR A 7 13.04 27.93 -41.97
CA THR A 7 13.11 26.65 -42.69
C THR A 7 12.42 25.47 -42.00
N PHE A 8 12.02 25.59 -40.72
CA PHE A 8 11.32 24.49 -40.00
C PHE A 8 9.81 24.48 -40.18
N ASP A 9 9.19 25.56 -40.65
CA ASP A 9 7.74 25.66 -40.76
C ASP A 9 7.20 25.20 -42.11
N SER A 10 8.04 25.09 -43.17
CA SER A 10 7.66 24.57 -44.48
C SER A 10 7.52 23.04 -44.50
N ALA A 11 8.41 22.33 -43.85
CA ALA A 11 8.41 20.86 -43.83
C ALA A 11 7.19 20.25 -43.08
N ARG A 12 6.67 20.96 -42.09
CA ARG A 12 5.44 20.56 -41.37
C ARG A 12 4.16 20.78 -42.18
N ARG A 13 4.13 21.80 -43.03
CA ARG A 13 2.95 22.07 -43.91
C ARG A 13 2.88 21.13 -45.10
N ASP A 14 4.03 20.67 -45.58
CA ASP A 14 4.08 19.73 -46.71
C ASP A 14 3.72 18.30 -46.28
N LEU A 15 4.05 17.91 -45.05
CA LEU A 15 3.63 16.61 -44.47
C LEU A 15 2.12 16.51 -44.27
N LEU A 16 1.45 17.62 -43.95
CA LEU A 16 -0.01 17.67 -43.77
C LEU A 16 -0.77 17.79 -45.11
N ARG A 17 -0.12 18.17 -46.22
CA ARG A 17 -0.72 18.21 -47.56
C ARG A 17 -0.64 16.88 -48.31
N LEU A 18 0.29 15.99 -47.95
CA LEU A 18 0.44 14.66 -48.55
C LEU A 18 -0.54 13.62 -47.99
N SER A 19 -1.18 13.89 -46.85
CA SER A 19 -2.19 13.00 -46.28
C SER A 19 -3.62 13.24 -46.74
N SER A 20 -3.88 14.27 -47.61
CA SER A 20 -5.22 14.62 -48.06
C SER A 20 -5.47 14.45 -49.57
N MET A 21 -4.53 13.86 -50.33
CA MET A 21 -4.66 13.62 -51.76
C MET A 21 -4.45 12.16 -52.16
N GLY A 22 -5.24 11.27 -51.60
CA GLY A 22 -5.14 9.84 -51.89
C GLY A 22 -6.49 9.14 -52.03
N LEU A 23 -7.46 9.75 -52.75
CA LEU A 23 -8.69 9.05 -53.12
C LEU A 23 -9.38 9.77 -54.29
N ALA A 24 -8.97 9.46 -55.52
CA ALA A 24 -9.78 9.40 -56.72
C ALA A 24 -8.91 9.20 -57.98
N ALA A 25 -8.71 7.97 -58.40
CA ALA A 25 -8.41 7.65 -59.80
C ALA A 25 -9.04 6.29 -60.11
N SER A 26 -10.20 6.31 -60.67
CA SER A 26 -10.85 5.16 -61.31
C SER A 26 -10.10 4.82 -62.61
N ALA A 27 -9.48 3.68 -62.66
CA ALA A 27 -8.97 3.06 -63.89
C ALA A 27 -9.81 1.81 -64.20
N VAL A 28 -10.57 1.88 -65.26
CA VAL A 28 -11.23 0.72 -65.86
C VAL A 28 -10.16 -0.18 -66.48
N SER A 29 -10.04 -1.38 -66.02
CA SER A 29 -9.23 -2.43 -66.66
C SER A 29 -10.09 -3.65 -66.92
N VAL A 30 -10.11 -4.05 -68.17
CA VAL A 30 -10.77 -5.22 -68.72
C VAL A 30 -10.18 -6.49 -68.11
N ILE A 31 -11.01 -7.28 -67.50
CA ILE A 31 -10.61 -8.59 -66.93
C ILE A 31 -10.97 -9.69 -67.91
N PRO A 32 -10.04 -10.57 -68.32
CA PRO A 32 -10.40 -11.82 -68.97
C PRO A 32 -10.94 -12.80 -67.93
N ALA A 33 -12.07 -13.45 -68.27
CA ALA A 33 -12.68 -14.48 -67.44
C ALA A 33 -11.77 -15.70 -67.30
N PHE A 34 -11.34 -15.98 -66.09
CA PHE A 34 -10.76 -17.27 -65.75
C PHE A 34 -11.41 -17.88 -64.48
N ALA A 35 -11.96 -19.05 -64.69
CA ALA A 35 -12.23 -20.17 -63.76
C ALA A 35 -12.68 -19.84 -62.32
N ALA A 36 -13.84 -20.36 -61.98
CA ALA A 36 -14.37 -20.44 -60.61
C ALA A 36 -13.33 -20.94 -59.60
N SER A 37 -12.70 -20.03 -58.84
CA SER A 37 -11.97 -20.35 -57.66
C SER A 37 -12.91 -20.57 -56.48
N LYS A 38 -12.77 -21.64 -55.76
CA LYS A 38 -13.45 -21.94 -54.50
C LYS A 38 -13.44 -20.68 -53.62
N LYS A 39 -14.65 -20.26 -53.19
CA LYS A 39 -14.85 -19.22 -52.16
C LYS A 39 -13.86 -19.51 -51.00
N PRO A 40 -13.00 -18.57 -50.60
CA PRO A 40 -12.21 -18.73 -49.41
C PRO A 40 -13.16 -19.03 -48.25
N ALA A 41 -12.93 -20.10 -47.51
CA ALA A 41 -13.63 -20.29 -46.24
C ALA A 41 -13.50 -19.00 -45.45
N ALA A 42 -14.63 -18.40 -45.04
CA ALA A 42 -14.64 -17.28 -44.18
C ALA A 42 -13.75 -17.62 -42.96
N ALA A 43 -12.70 -16.86 -42.72
CA ALA A 43 -11.97 -16.97 -41.47
C ALA A 43 -13.01 -16.97 -40.33
N PRO A 44 -12.94 -17.93 -39.39
CA PRO A 44 -13.87 -17.93 -38.29
C PRO A 44 -13.84 -16.55 -37.66
N ALA A 45 -14.98 -15.89 -37.63
CA ALA A 45 -15.13 -14.65 -36.86
C ALA A 45 -14.73 -15.04 -35.44
N LEU A 46 -13.62 -14.45 -34.96
CA LEU A 46 -13.23 -14.55 -33.56
C LEU A 46 -14.30 -13.81 -32.75
N SER A 47 -15.41 -14.48 -32.45
CA SER A 47 -16.30 -14.01 -31.39
C SER A 47 -15.47 -13.96 -30.13
N PRO A 48 -15.45 -12.82 -29.41
CA PRO A 48 -14.78 -12.81 -28.13
C PRO A 48 -15.36 -13.95 -27.30
N LEU A 49 -14.47 -14.86 -26.81
CA LEU A 49 -14.89 -15.99 -25.98
C LEU A 49 -15.41 -15.41 -24.66
N LEU A 50 -16.72 -15.34 -24.51
CA LEU A 50 -17.41 -14.82 -23.33
C LEU A 50 -18.07 -15.97 -22.58
N PHE A 51 -17.71 -16.13 -21.32
CA PHE A 51 -18.16 -17.21 -20.43
C PHE A 51 -18.98 -16.58 -19.28
N ASP A 52 -20.31 -16.48 -19.44
CA ASP A 52 -21.18 -16.01 -18.38
C ASP A 52 -21.23 -17.07 -17.25
N VAL A 53 -20.86 -16.70 -16.01
CA VAL A 53 -20.84 -17.62 -14.88
C VAL A 53 -22.20 -18.28 -14.62
N ARG A 54 -23.30 -17.62 -14.99
CA ARG A 54 -24.66 -18.18 -14.86
C ARG A 54 -24.91 -19.36 -15.80
N ALA A 55 -24.30 -19.36 -16.98
CA ALA A 55 -24.37 -20.48 -17.91
C ALA A 55 -23.68 -21.75 -17.37
N PHE A 56 -22.82 -21.60 -16.35
CA PHE A 56 -22.13 -22.69 -15.66
C PHE A 56 -22.79 -23.06 -14.32
N GLY A 57 -23.92 -22.41 -13.97
CA GLY A 57 -24.73 -22.71 -12.81
C GLY A 57 -24.57 -21.76 -11.63
N ALA A 58 -23.86 -20.63 -11.77
CA ALA A 58 -23.84 -19.61 -10.74
C ALA A 58 -25.19 -18.90 -10.66
N THR A 59 -25.69 -18.67 -9.44
CA THR A 59 -27.00 -18.07 -9.20
C THR A 59 -26.91 -16.57 -8.93
N GLY A 60 -25.90 -16.14 -8.20
CA GLY A 60 -25.75 -14.75 -7.79
C GLY A 60 -26.88 -14.26 -6.87
N ASP A 61 -27.50 -15.15 -6.09
CA ASP A 61 -28.65 -14.87 -5.22
C ASP A 61 -28.30 -14.42 -3.81
N GLY A 62 -26.99 -14.37 -3.48
CA GLY A 62 -26.49 -14.04 -2.15
C GLY A 62 -26.68 -15.11 -1.09
N LYS A 63 -26.99 -16.33 -1.48
CA LYS A 63 -27.24 -17.48 -0.61
C LYS A 63 -26.51 -18.73 -1.07
N THR A 64 -26.57 -19.05 -2.35
CA THR A 64 -25.94 -20.22 -2.94
C THR A 64 -24.43 -20.02 -3.00
N VAL A 65 -23.66 -21.08 -2.74
CA VAL A 65 -22.19 -21.07 -2.94
C VAL A 65 -21.89 -21.21 -4.43
N ASP A 66 -21.46 -20.13 -5.05
CA ASP A 66 -21.26 -20.02 -6.50
C ASP A 66 -19.83 -20.37 -6.98
N SER A 67 -18.84 -20.47 -6.07
CA SER A 67 -17.45 -20.73 -6.45
C SER A 67 -17.24 -21.99 -7.30
N PRO A 68 -17.97 -23.13 -7.14
CA PRO A 68 -17.82 -24.27 -8.04
C PRO A 68 -18.24 -23.97 -9.49
N ALA A 69 -19.31 -23.21 -9.67
CA ALA A 69 -19.79 -22.81 -11.01
C ALA A 69 -18.85 -21.80 -11.66
N ILE A 70 -18.37 -20.84 -10.88
CA ILE A 70 -17.40 -19.81 -11.34
C ILE A 70 -16.09 -20.48 -11.76
N ASN A 71 -15.55 -21.40 -10.96
CA ASN A 71 -14.34 -22.13 -11.30
C ASN A 71 -14.50 -22.95 -12.60
N LYS A 72 -15.69 -23.56 -12.83
CA LYS A 72 -15.98 -24.24 -14.11
C LYS A 72 -15.96 -23.27 -15.29
N ALA A 73 -16.48 -22.06 -15.14
CA ALA A 73 -16.44 -21.04 -16.18
C ALA A 73 -15.00 -20.63 -16.51
N ILE A 74 -14.16 -20.41 -15.47
CA ILE A 74 -12.73 -20.09 -15.61
C ILE A 74 -11.96 -21.23 -16.29
N GLU A 75 -12.22 -22.48 -15.90
CA GLU A 75 -11.61 -23.66 -16.51
C GLU A 75 -12.01 -23.82 -18.00
N ALA A 76 -13.28 -23.56 -18.31
CA ALA A 76 -13.76 -23.60 -19.70
C ALA A 76 -13.11 -22.50 -20.55
N ALA A 77 -12.97 -21.29 -20.02
CA ALA A 77 -12.26 -20.21 -20.70
C ALA A 77 -10.78 -20.56 -20.95
N ALA A 78 -10.09 -21.09 -19.94
CA ALA A 78 -8.70 -21.53 -20.07
C ALA A 78 -8.54 -22.67 -21.08
N ALA A 79 -9.43 -23.64 -21.07
CA ALA A 79 -9.44 -24.75 -22.03
C ALA A 79 -9.70 -24.31 -23.48
N ALA A 80 -10.40 -23.20 -23.66
CA ALA A 80 -10.63 -22.58 -24.97
C ALA A 80 -9.42 -21.73 -25.47
N GLY A 81 -8.35 -21.65 -24.67
CA GLY A 81 -7.15 -20.85 -24.98
C GLY A 81 -7.21 -19.43 -24.45
N GLY A 82 -8.20 -19.10 -23.63
CA GLY A 82 -8.41 -17.78 -23.03
C GLY A 82 -9.81 -17.25 -23.26
N GLY A 83 -10.12 -16.08 -22.66
CA GLY A 83 -11.40 -15.41 -22.84
C GLY A 83 -11.82 -14.64 -21.59
N THR A 84 -13.00 -14.02 -21.67
CA THR A 84 -13.57 -13.23 -20.57
C THR A 84 -14.64 -14.03 -19.83
N VAL A 85 -14.44 -14.21 -18.54
CA VAL A 85 -15.45 -14.73 -17.62
C VAL A 85 -16.27 -13.56 -17.08
N LEU A 86 -17.54 -13.51 -17.49
CA LEU A 86 -18.47 -12.44 -17.18
C LEU A 86 -19.22 -12.74 -15.89
N PHE A 87 -19.22 -11.79 -14.98
CA PHE A 87 -20.07 -11.76 -13.79
C PHE A 87 -21.20 -10.73 -13.98
N PRO A 88 -22.40 -11.13 -14.38
CA PRO A 88 -23.55 -10.23 -14.40
C PRO A 88 -23.91 -9.71 -13.01
N GLY A 89 -24.73 -8.64 -12.94
CA GLY A 89 -25.20 -8.12 -11.65
C GLY A 89 -25.83 -9.21 -10.78
N GLY A 90 -25.41 -9.30 -9.52
CA GLY A 90 -25.81 -10.34 -8.55
C GLY A 90 -24.83 -10.45 -7.39
N ASN A 91 -25.21 -11.21 -6.35
CA ASN A 91 -24.42 -11.43 -5.15
C ASN A 91 -23.90 -12.88 -5.13
N TYR A 92 -22.66 -13.09 -5.48
CA TYR A 92 -22.02 -14.41 -5.62
C TYR A 92 -21.27 -14.76 -4.33
N ILE A 93 -21.81 -15.68 -3.52
CA ILE A 93 -21.12 -16.19 -2.31
C ILE A 93 -20.06 -17.20 -2.72
N CYS A 94 -18.80 -16.92 -2.38
CA CYS A 94 -17.67 -17.71 -2.86
C CYS A 94 -16.69 -18.07 -1.75
N PHE A 95 -16.21 -19.28 -1.79
CA PHE A 95 -14.91 -19.68 -1.30
C PHE A 95 -13.83 -19.40 -2.38
N SER A 96 -12.75 -20.16 -2.43
CA SER A 96 -11.65 -19.86 -3.35
C SER A 96 -12.05 -19.93 -4.82
N ILE A 97 -11.74 -18.88 -5.55
CA ILE A 97 -11.80 -18.73 -7.00
C ILE A 97 -10.37 -18.85 -7.51
N ARG A 98 -10.10 -19.82 -8.41
CA ARG A 98 -8.77 -20.15 -8.92
C ARG A 98 -8.56 -19.51 -10.28
N LEU A 99 -7.67 -18.54 -10.36
CA LEU A 99 -7.35 -17.81 -11.58
C LEU A 99 -6.52 -18.68 -12.55
N LYS A 100 -6.60 -18.37 -13.84
CA LYS A 100 -5.87 -19.08 -14.91
C LYS A 100 -5.23 -18.08 -15.87
N SER A 101 -4.15 -18.50 -16.53
CA SER A 101 -3.52 -17.72 -17.59
C SER A 101 -4.48 -17.46 -18.74
N HIS A 102 -4.39 -16.28 -19.35
CA HIS A 102 -5.18 -15.82 -20.49
C HIS A 102 -6.68 -15.71 -20.23
N VAL A 103 -7.12 -15.64 -18.96
CA VAL A 103 -8.53 -15.51 -18.57
C VAL A 103 -8.75 -14.19 -17.87
N ASP A 104 -9.64 -13.37 -18.43
CA ASP A 104 -10.06 -12.11 -17.82
C ASP A 104 -11.35 -12.31 -17.02
N LEU A 105 -11.40 -11.79 -15.80
CA LEU A 105 -12.63 -11.67 -15.02
C LEU A 105 -13.22 -10.29 -15.21
N TYR A 106 -14.45 -10.19 -15.70
CA TYR A 106 -15.15 -8.91 -15.82
C TYR A 106 -16.33 -8.84 -14.85
N LEU A 107 -16.24 -7.95 -13.89
CA LEU A 107 -17.23 -7.71 -12.85
C LEU A 107 -18.18 -6.59 -13.29
N SER A 108 -19.37 -6.95 -13.77
CA SER A 108 -20.36 -5.95 -14.24
C SER A 108 -20.86 -5.06 -13.10
N GLN A 109 -21.42 -3.92 -13.45
CA GLN A 109 -22.11 -3.06 -12.49
C GLN A 109 -23.18 -3.85 -11.72
N GLY A 110 -23.21 -3.72 -10.39
CA GLY A 110 -24.12 -4.47 -9.52
C GLY A 110 -23.71 -5.93 -9.25
N CYS A 111 -22.54 -6.36 -9.72
CA CYS A 111 -21.93 -7.62 -9.33
C CYS A 111 -21.22 -7.44 -7.98
N ALA A 112 -21.41 -8.38 -7.06
CA ALA A 112 -20.63 -8.52 -5.84
C ALA A 112 -20.13 -9.96 -5.68
N ILE A 113 -18.82 -10.16 -5.69
CA ILE A 113 -18.18 -11.41 -5.23
C ILE A 113 -18.01 -11.29 -3.73
N ILE A 114 -18.71 -12.14 -2.97
CA ILE A 114 -18.78 -12.08 -1.52
C ILE A 114 -18.07 -13.30 -0.92
N ALA A 115 -17.06 -13.07 -0.12
CA ALA A 115 -16.37 -14.12 0.61
C ALA A 115 -17.35 -14.85 1.53
N ALA A 116 -17.44 -16.16 1.39
CA ALA A 116 -18.20 -17.03 2.29
C ALA A 116 -17.56 -17.03 3.69
N ASP A 117 -18.38 -17.17 4.74
CA ASP A 117 -17.86 -17.17 6.10
C ASP A 117 -16.93 -18.38 6.32
N SER A 118 -15.71 -18.10 6.75
CA SER A 118 -14.69 -19.10 7.13
C SER A 118 -15.15 -19.94 8.32
N PRO A 119 -14.58 -21.16 8.51
CA PRO A 119 -14.77 -21.92 9.75
C PRO A 119 -14.44 -21.07 10.97
N LYS A 120 -15.29 -21.15 12.00
CA LYS A 120 -14.99 -20.54 13.31
C LYS A 120 -13.94 -21.37 14.06
N PRO A 121 -13.28 -20.82 15.09
CA PRO A 121 -12.38 -21.59 15.94
C PRO A 121 -13.02 -22.87 16.44
N GLY A 122 -12.40 -24.02 16.14
CA GLY A 122 -12.89 -25.36 16.49
C GLY A 122 -13.85 -26.00 15.48
N GLU A 123 -14.29 -25.26 14.45
CA GLU A 123 -15.07 -25.80 13.33
C GLU A 123 -14.12 -26.20 12.18
N THR A 124 -14.51 -27.20 11.41
CA THR A 124 -13.74 -27.68 10.24
C THR A 124 -14.26 -27.12 8.92
N THR A 125 -15.49 -26.60 8.91
CA THR A 125 -16.16 -26.06 7.73
C THR A 125 -16.85 -24.74 8.05
N GLY A 126 -16.93 -23.86 7.05
CA GLY A 126 -17.59 -22.57 7.12
C GLY A 126 -19.01 -22.59 6.57
N TYR A 127 -19.40 -21.54 5.90
CA TYR A 127 -20.74 -21.36 5.34
C TYR A 127 -21.16 -22.55 4.49
N MET A 128 -22.35 -23.10 4.79
CA MET A 128 -22.94 -24.28 4.11
C MET A 128 -21.99 -25.50 3.99
N GLY A 129 -21.08 -25.67 4.94
CA GLY A 129 -20.14 -26.78 4.96
C GLY A 129 -18.93 -26.65 4.02
N GLY A 130 -18.73 -25.50 3.39
CA GLY A 130 -17.62 -25.24 2.49
C GLY A 130 -16.36 -24.76 3.21
N THR A 131 -15.25 -24.70 2.44
CA THR A 131 -13.93 -24.26 2.92
C THR A 131 -13.18 -23.49 1.83
N TYR A 132 -12.26 -22.65 2.25
CA TYR A 132 -11.24 -22.10 1.36
C TYR A 132 -10.18 -23.17 1.03
N ASP A 133 -9.44 -22.95 -0.05
CA ASP A 133 -8.30 -23.78 -0.38
C ASP A 133 -7.26 -23.73 0.74
N ALA A 134 -6.50 -24.80 0.90
CA ALA A 134 -5.48 -24.87 1.94
C ALA A 134 -4.35 -23.86 1.66
N ALA A 135 -3.84 -23.25 2.71
CA ALA A 135 -2.58 -22.54 2.63
C ALA A 135 -1.45 -23.46 2.16
N GLU A 136 -0.41 -22.86 1.60
CA GLU A 136 0.77 -23.60 1.18
C GLU A 136 1.45 -24.31 2.37
N PRO A 137 2.13 -25.45 2.12
CA PRO A 137 2.93 -26.10 3.15
C PRO A 137 3.99 -25.16 3.72
N LYS A 138 4.27 -25.28 5.02
CA LYS A 138 5.32 -24.50 5.68
C LYS A 138 6.69 -24.72 5.05
N THR A 139 7.43 -23.63 4.93
CA THR A 139 8.78 -23.61 4.40
C THR A 139 9.79 -23.24 5.49
N ALA A 140 11.07 -23.51 5.24
CA ALA A 140 12.14 -23.16 6.16
C ALA A 140 12.29 -21.64 6.39
N TRP A 141 11.77 -20.82 5.46
CA TRP A 141 11.89 -19.36 5.52
C TRP A 141 10.64 -18.65 6.03
N ASP A 142 9.58 -19.37 6.39
CA ASP A 142 8.39 -18.78 7.00
C ASP A 142 8.71 -17.97 8.27
N ALA A 143 9.72 -18.40 9.01
CA ALA A 143 10.18 -17.71 10.22
C ALA A 143 10.75 -16.30 9.96
N TYR A 144 11.09 -15.98 8.70
CA TYR A 144 11.60 -14.66 8.33
C TYR A 144 10.47 -13.69 7.96
N GLN A 145 9.27 -14.19 7.73
CA GLN A 145 8.12 -13.40 7.27
C GLN A 145 7.32 -12.85 8.45
N ASP A 146 6.69 -11.72 8.26
CA ASP A 146 5.62 -11.30 9.11
C ASP A 146 4.37 -12.16 8.84
N TYR A 147 3.47 -12.21 9.81
CA TYR A 147 2.32 -13.07 9.75
C TYR A 147 1.47 -12.89 8.48
N GLY A 148 1.19 -14.00 7.80
CA GLY A 148 0.31 -14.04 6.63
C GLY A 148 0.96 -13.70 5.29
N HIS A 149 2.25 -13.30 5.25
CA HIS A 149 2.95 -12.97 4.00
C HIS A 149 3.50 -14.19 3.24
N ASN A 150 3.27 -15.38 3.71
CA ASN A 150 3.78 -16.64 3.16
C ASN A 150 2.68 -17.59 2.68
N HIS A 151 1.44 -17.11 2.52
CA HIS A 151 0.30 -17.89 2.08
C HIS A 151 -0.49 -17.12 1.02
N TRP A 152 -0.88 -17.78 -0.06
CA TRP A 152 -1.64 -17.18 -1.18
C TRP A 152 -2.89 -17.96 -1.53
N HIS A 153 -2.88 -19.30 -1.45
CA HIS A 153 -3.98 -20.15 -1.89
C HIS A 153 -5.22 -20.02 -1.02
N ASN A 154 -5.06 -19.77 0.27
CA ASN A 154 -6.17 -19.55 1.19
C ASN A 154 -6.80 -18.16 1.07
N SER A 155 -7.06 -17.76 -0.16
CA SER A 155 -7.65 -16.46 -0.52
C SER A 155 -8.99 -16.64 -1.25
N LEU A 156 -9.78 -15.56 -1.32
CA LEU A 156 -11.02 -15.56 -2.09
C LEU A 156 -10.73 -15.68 -3.60
N LEU A 157 -9.76 -14.93 -4.11
CA LEU A 157 -9.26 -15.09 -5.48
C LEU A 157 -7.74 -15.33 -5.41
N TRP A 158 -7.26 -16.37 -6.07
CA TRP A 158 -5.83 -16.60 -6.05
C TRP A 158 -5.30 -17.16 -7.38
N GLY A 159 -4.00 -16.93 -7.63
CA GLY A 159 -3.28 -17.44 -8.76
C GLY A 159 -1.79 -17.58 -8.49
N GLU A 160 -1.18 -18.67 -8.92
CA GLU A 160 0.26 -18.91 -8.82
C GLU A 160 0.84 -19.35 -10.15
N GLY A 161 1.95 -18.73 -10.57
CA GLY A 161 2.68 -19.10 -11.79
C GLY A 161 1.91 -18.82 -13.09
N ILE A 162 0.91 -17.95 -13.08
CA ILE A 162 0.04 -17.65 -14.23
C ILE A 162 0.37 -16.30 -14.86
N SER A 163 0.00 -16.11 -16.12
CA SER A 163 0.29 -14.90 -16.86
C SER A 163 -0.86 -14.42 -17.76
N ASP A 164 -0.79 -13.15 -18.14
CA ASP A 164 -1.67 -12.55 -19.15
C ASP A 164 -3.14 -12.66 -18.76
N PHE A 165 -3.50 -12.11 -17.59
CA PHE A 165 -4.87 -12.13 -17.06
C PHE A 165 -5.24 -10.81 -16.40
N SER A 166 -6.53 -10.58 -16.24
CA SER A 166 -7.03 -9.39 -15.57
C SER A 166 -8.23 -9.66 -14.66
N ILE A 167 -8.43 -8.77 -13.69
CA ILE A 167 -9.70 -8.60 -12.96
C ILE A 167 -10.12 -7.15 -13.18
N THR A 168 -11.25 -6.94 -13.84
CA THR A 168 -11.70 -5.61 -14.26
C THR A 168 -13.19 -5.39 -14.08
N GLY A 169 -13.64 -4.15 -14.23
CA GLY A 169 -15.05 -3.78 -14.21
C GLY A 169 -15.54 -3.22 -12.87
N PRO A 170 -16.68 -2.51 -12.88
CA PRO A 170 -17.14 -1.71 -11.75
C PRO A 170 -17.84 -2.49 -10.62
N GLY A 171 -17.62 -3.79 -10.52
CA GLY A 171 -18.19 -4.64 -9.47
C GLY A 171 -17.51 -4.48 -8.11
N LEU A 172 -17.98 -5.23 -7.15
CA LEU A 172 -17.51 -5.26 -5.77
C LEU A 172 -16.88 -6.61 -5.42
N ILE A 173 -15.74 -6.60 -4.76
CA ILE A 173 -15.18 -7.75 -4.05
C ILE A 173 -15.35 -7.47 -2.55
N TRP A 174 -16.13 -8.31 -1.85
CA TRP A 174 -16.44 -8.12 -0.45
C TRP A 174 -15.92 -9.27 0.41
N GLY A 175 -14.85 -9.03 1.16
CA GLY A 175 -14.19 -10.03 2.01
C GLY A 175 -14.87 -10.28 3.35
N ARG A 176 -16.19 -10.14 3.45
CA ARG A 176 -16.98 -10.25 4.69
C ARG A 176 -16.66 -11.49 5.53
N GLY A 177 -16.52 -12.64 4.90
CA GLY A 177 -16.29 -13.93 5.54
C GLY A 177 -14.82 -14.31 5.73
N LEU A 178 -13.89 -13.43 5.34
CA LEU A 178 -12.45 -13.64 5.51
C LEU A 178 -12.01 -13.35 6.95
N SER A 179 -11.03 -14.10 7.42
CA SER A 179 -10.33 -13.81 8.67
C SER A 179 -9.37 -12.62 8.47
N PHE A 180 -9.43 -11.66 9.36
CA PHE A 180 -8.50 -10.53 9.39
C PHE A 180 -7.48 -10.61 10.53
N GLY A 181 -7.37 -11.78 11.19
CA GLY A 181 -6.41 -11.99 12.24
C GLY A 181 -6.57 -10.99 13.39
N ALA A 182 -7.70 -11.01 14.06
CA ALA A 182 -7.92 -10.18 15.24
C ALA A 182 -6.91 -10.55 16.32
N GLY A 183 -6.10 -9.60 16.75
CA GLY A 183 -5.31 -9.73 17.97
C GLY A 183 -6.25 -9.97 19.17
N PRO A 184 -5.78 -10.61 20.25
CA PRO A 184 -6.59 -10.85 21.41
C PRO A 184 -7.11 -9.51 21.99
N GLY A 185 -8.43 -9.30 21.93
CA GLY A 185 -9.10 -8.24 22.64
C GLY A 185 -9.76 -7.13 21.83
N ARG A 186 -9.84 -7.21 20.49
CA ARG A 186 -10.55 -6.21 19.71
C ARG A 186 -11.29 -6.80 18.50
N ALA A 187 -12.48 -7.30 18.75
CA ALA A 187 -13.49 -7.28 17.70
C ALA A 187 -13.82 -5.80 17.44
N PRO A 188 -13.91 -5.33 16.17
CA PRO A 188 -14.45 -4.01 15.89
C PRO A 188 -15.82 -3.93 16.55
N ALA A 189 -16.05 -2.92 17.39
CA ALA A 189 -17.38 -2.63 17.88
C ALA A 189 -18.23 -2.29 16.64
N GLY A 190 -19.04 -3.22 16.17
CA GLY A 190 -19.85 -3.02 14.98
C GLY A 190 -19.80 -4.11 13.90
N ALA A 191 -19.15 -5.25 14.13
CA ALA A 191 -19.31 -6.42 13.26
C ALA A 191 -20.69 -7.11 13.39
N GLY A 192 -21.71 -6.35 13.75
CA GLY A 192 -23.12 -6.69 13.57
C GLY A 192 -23.47 -6.51 12.09
N ALA A 193 -23.91 -7.58 11.48
CA ALA A 193 -24.32 -7.71 10.11
C ALA A 193 -25.25 -6.57 9.62
N SER A 194 -24.69 -5.53 9.03
CA SER A 194 -25.42 -4.63 8.15
C SER A 194 -24.48 -4.14 7.08
N GLY A 195 -24.31 -4.98 6.06
CA GLY A 195 -23.78 -4.54 4.80
C GLY A 195 -24.78 -3.61 4.10
N PRO A 196 -24.34 -2.74 3.20
CA PRO A 196 -25.22 -1.91 2.42
C PRO A 196 -26.23 -2.77 1.67
N GLY A 197 -27.51 -2.60 1.97
CA GLY A 197 -28.57 -3.27 1.24
C GLY A 197 -28.74 -2.65 -0.13
N PHE A 198 -28.20 -3.29 -1.16
CA PHE A 198 -28.65 -3.08 -2.52
C PHE A 198 -29.91 -3.94 -2.77
N GLY A 199 -31.04 -3.46 -2.30
CA GLY A 199 -32.34 -4.07 -2.57
C GLY A 199 -33.48 -3.15 -2.12
N PRO A 200 -34.66 -3.18 -2.77
CA PRO A 200 -35.76 -2.27 -2.47
C PRO A 200 -36.30 -2.48 -1.05
N GLY A 201 -36.57 -1.38 -0.38
CA GLY A 201 -36.85 -1.19 1.02
C GLY A 201 -37.77 -2.19 1.74
N ARG A 202 -37.48 -2.37 3.00
CA ARG A 202 -38.39 -2.95 3.99
C ARG A 202 -38.45 -2.07 5.24
N PRO A 203 -39.65 -1.86 5.85
CA PRO A 203 -39.88 -0.88 6.90
C PRO A 203 -39.46 -1.36 8.29
N ASP A 204 -39.24 -0.40 9.16
CA ASP A 204 -38.77 -0.42 10.54
C ASP A 204 -39.46 -1.41 11.48
N SER A 205 -38.70 -1.93 12.45
CA SER A 205 -39.22 -2.48 13.72
C SER A 205 -38.32 -2.05 14.89
N PRO A 206 -38.92 -1.82 16.10
CA PRO A 206 -38.38 -0.93 17.11
C PRO A 206 -37.38 -1.56 18.08
N ALA A 207 -36.58 -0.69 18.68
CA ALA A 207 -35.57 -0.99 19.70
C ALA A 207 -36.14 -1.56 21.00
N ALA A 208 -35.44 -2.54 21.57
CA ALA A 208 -35.63 -3.02 22.93
C ALA A 208 -34.51 -2.53 23.84
N SER A 209 -34.90 -1.93 24.95
CA SER A 209 -34.09 -1.36 26.01
C SER A 209 -33.36 -2.42 26.86
N ALA A 210 -32.12 -2.15 27.26
CA ALA A 210 -31.42 -2.89 28.30
C ALA A 210 -31.12 -1.99 29.50
N ALA A 211 -31.39 -2.49 30.69
CA ALA A 211 -31.12 -1.87 32.00
C ALA A 211 -29.85 -2.49 32.66
N PRO A 212 -29.24 -1.83 33.66
CA PRO A 212 -27.87 -2.02 34.08
C PRO A 212 -27.67 -2.87 35.36
N GLY A 213 -26.44 -3.33 35.59
CA GLY A 213 -26.07 -3.93 36.89
C GLY A 213 -24.60 -4.33 37.03
N ALA A 214 -23.83 -3.53 37.81
CA ALA A 214 -22.91 -3.83 38.93
C ALA A 214 -21.85 -4.95 38.74
N ALA A 215 -20.65 -4.85 39.23
CA ALA A 215 -19.90 -4.19 40.29
C ALA A 215 -18.42 -4.63 40.27
N ALA A 216 -17.60 -3.90 40.95
CA ALA A 216 -16.16 -3.87 41.11
C ALA A 216 -15.48 -5.15 41.64
N GLY A 217 -14.17 -5.29 41.28
CA GLY A 217 -13.19 -6.16 41.94
C GLY A 217 -11.78 -5.69 41.71
N THR A 218 -11.13 -5.27 42.76
CA THR A 218 -9.78 -4.70 42.90
C THR A 218 -8.70 -5.75 42.85
N ALA A 219 -7.54 -5.48 42.20
CA ALA A 219 -6.18 -5.84 42.64
C ALA A 219 -5.08 -5.19 41.78
N ARG A 220 -4.14 -4.56 42.42
CA ARG A 220 -2.79 -4.14 42.00
C ARG A 220 -1.77 -5.02 42.73
N PRO A 221 -0.44 -5.03 42.51
CA PRO A 221 0.41 -4.30 41.53
C PRO A 221 1.48 -5.17 40.86
N GLY A 222 2.21 -4.62 39.90
CA GLY A 222 3.43 -5.20 39.39
C GLY A 222 3.91 -4.43 38.14
N GLY A 223 4.91 -3.56 38.33
CA GLY A 223 5.54 -2.84 37.22
C GLY A 223 6.35 -3.76 36.33
N ALA A 224 6.21 -3.61 35.05
CA ALA A 224 7.17 -4.09 34.06
C ALA A 224 7.15 -3.11 32.88
N GLY A 225 8.36 -2.85 32.38
CA GLY A 225 8.68 -1.82 31.40
C GLY A 225 7.79 -1.79 30.17
N ALA A 226 7.75 -0.61 29.58
CA ALA A 226 7.12 -0.36 28.30
C ALA A 226 7.81 -1.22 27.20
N ALA A 227 7.44 -2.49 27.15
CA ALA A 227 7.60 -3.29 25.95
C ALA A 227 6.81 -2.59 24.84
N GLY A 228 7.45 -2.33 23.71
CA GLY A 228 6.82 -1.82 22.53
C GLY A 228 5.48 -2.53 22.33
N ARG A 229 4.44 -1.79 21.99
CA ARG A 229 3.14 -2.36 21.65
C ARG A 229 3.34 -3.27 20.45
N GLY A 230 3.80 -4.49 20.70
CA GLY A 230 3.80 -5.57 19.75
C GLY A 230 2.39 -5.66 19.20
N ARG A 231 2.25 -5.77 17.89
CA ARG A 231 1.08 -6.33 17.24
C ARG A 231 0.66 -7.49 18.13
N GLY A 232 -0.58 -7.42 18.68
CA GLY A 232 -1.05 -8.44 19.60
C GLY A 232 -0.73 -9.81 19.01
N ASN A 233 -0.36 -10.77 19.84
CA ASN A 233 -0.08 -12.13 19.42
C ASN A 233 -1.23 -12.61 18.54
N TYR A 234 -1.09 -12.34 17.23
CA TYR A 234 -1.91 -13.01 16.25
C TYR A 234 -1.61 -14.48 16.46
N THR A 235 -2.57 -15.21 16.94
CA THR A 235 -2.39 -16.64 16.97
C THR A 235 -2.24 -17.01 15.49
N GLN A 236 -1.08 -17.46 15.11
CA GLN A 236 -0.74 -18.11 13.83
C GLN A 236 -1.84 -19.10 13.39
N PHE A 237 -2.62 -19.52 14.35
CA PHE A 237 -3.76 -20.37 14.30
C PHE A 237 -4.89 -19.93 13.32
N GLN A 238 -5.18 -18.65 13.17
CA GLN A 238 -6.36 -18.25 12.39
C GLN A 238 -6.14 -18.14 10.89
N ALA A 239 -4.92 -17.85 10.41
CA ALA A 239 -4.64 -17.84 8.97
C ALA A 239 -4.21 -19.20 8.43
N GLU A 240 -3.64 -20.05 9.27
CA GLU A 240 -3.16 -21.38 8.92
C GLU A 240 -4.17 -22.49 9.25
N GLN A 241 -5.29 -22.15 9.92
CA GLN A 241 -6.35 -23.12 10.15
C GLN A 241 -6.91 -23.62 8.81
N SER A 242 -7.02 -24.91 8.65
CA SER A 242 -7.59 -25.53 7.46
C SER A 242 -8.96 -24.93 7.12
N GLY A 243 -9.16 -24.57 5.87
CA GLY A 243 -10.41 -24.03 5.35
C GLY A 243 -10.68 -22.55 5.63
N VAL A 244 -9.79 -21.85 6.33
CA VAL A 244 -9.91 -20.41 6.60
C VAL A 244 -9.30 -19.59 5.48
N GLY A 245 -10.10 -18.68 4.89
CA GLY A 245 -9.63 -17.64 3.97
C GLY A 245 -9.24 -16.37 4.71
N ASN A 246 -8.12 -15.74 4.33
CA ASN A 246 -7.65 -14.54 5.01
C ASN A 246 -7.24 -13.38 4.09
N LYS A 247 -7.41 -13.50 2.78
CA LYS A 247 -7.10 -12.46 1.79
C LYS A 247 -8.19 -12.40 0.72
N ALA A 248 -8.46 -11.21 0.21
CA ALA A 248 -9.37 -11.11 -0.92
C ALA A 248 -8.68 -11.51 -2.23
N ILE A 249 -7.47 -11.01 -2.51
CA ILE A 249 -6.68 -11.41 -3.67
C ILE A 249 -5.28 -11.83 -3.23
N GLY A 250 -4.85 -13.05 -3.62
CA GLY A 250 -3.52 -13.59 -3.41
C GLY A 250 -2.87 -14.02 -4.74
N LEU A 251 -1.78 -13.36 -5.16
CA LEU A 251 -1.06 -13.70 -6.39
C LEU A 251 0.40 -14.01 -6.09
N LYS A 252 0.95 -15.06 -6.71
CA LYS A 252 2.35 -15.46 -6.53
C LYS A 252 2.98 -15.83 -7.86
N ASN A 253 4.18 -15.28 -8.13
CA ASN A 253 4.95 -15.60 -9.34
C ASN A 253 4.14 -15.44 -10.65
N CYS A 254 3.36 -14.36 -10.75
CA CYS A 254 2.54 -14.07 -11.92
C CYS A 254 3.19 -13.03 -12.83
N ARG A 255 2.67 -12.85 -14.04
CA ARG A 255 3.17 -11.88 -15.01
C ARG A 255 2.06 -11.29 -15.88
N ASN A 256 2.23 -10.02 -16.30
CA ASN A 256 1.28 -9.29 -17.15
C ASN A 256 -0.13 -9.28 -16.53
N VAL A 257 -0.25 -8.68 -15.35
CA VAL A 257 -1.47 -8.67 -14.53
C VAL A 257 -2.09 -7.28 -14.54
N THR A 258 -3.40 -7.20 -14.74
CA THR A 258 -4.16 -5.94 -14.60
C THR A 258 -5.30 -6.12 -13.58
N LEU A 259 -5.30 -5.28 -12.54
CA LEU A 259 -6.38 -5.15 -11.56
C LEU A 259 -6.97 -3.74 -11.71
N ARG A 260 -8.22 -3.60 -12.17
CA ARG A 260 -8.73 -2.28 -12.53
C ARG A 260 -10.24 -2.11 -12.36
N ASP A 261 -10.63 -0.90 -11.92
CA ASP A 261 -12.00 -0.35 -11.92
C ASP A 261 -12.95 -0.94 -10.87
N PHE A 262 -12.59 -1.94 -10.10
CA PHE A 262 -13.46 -2.52 -9.09
C PHE A 262 -13.30 -1.88 -7.70
N SER A 263 -14.29 -2.13 -6.86
CA SER A 263 -14.25 -1.75 -5.44
C SER A 263 -13.98 -2.97 -4.55
N MET A 264 -13.34 -2.75 -3.41
CA MET A 264 -13.12 -3.78 -2.40
C MET A 264 -13.61 -3.31 -1.03
N LEU A 265 -14.30 -4.19 -0.32
CA LEU A 265 -14.77 -3.95 1.03
C LEU A 265 -14.34 -5.09 1.94
N LYS A 266 -13.66 -4.77 3.05
CA LYS A 266 -13.21 -5.76 4.05
C LYS A 266 -12.34 -6.86 3.45
N GLY A 267 -11.11 -6.53 3.08
CA GLY A 267 -10.21 -7.45 2.35
C GLY A 267 -9.64 -8.63 3.14
N GLY A 268 -10.01 -8.80 4.40
CA GLY A 268 -9.40 -9.78 5.28
C GLY A 268 -8.13 -9.24 5.94
N HIS A 269 -7.13 -10.08 6.11
CA HIS A 269 -5.81 -9.64 6.61
C HIS A 269 -5.09 -8.76 5.59
N PHE A 270 -5.20 -9.11 4.31
CA PHE A 270 -4.75 -8.32 3.16
C PHE A 270 -5.89 -8.20 2.15
N ALA A 271 -6.18 -6.99 1.68
CA ALA A 271 -7.10 -6.85 0.56
C ALA A 271 -6.45 -7.38 -0.73
N ILE A 272 -5.20 -7.03 -0.97
CA ILE A 272 -4.39 -7.56 -2.07
C ILE A 272 -3.00 -7.92 -1.53
N LEU A 273 -2.58 -9.18 -1.71
CA LEU A 273 -1.19 -9.61 -1.54
C LEU A 273 -0.68 -10.14 -2.87
N VAL A 274 0.33 -9.49 -3.43
CA VAL A 274 0.98 -9.92 -4.67
C VAL A 274 2.48 -10.10 -4.42
N THR A 275 2.99 -11.31 -4.64
CA THR A 275 4.41 -11.65 -4.39
C THR A 275 5.06 -12.16 -5.65
N GLY A 276 6.16 -11.51 -6.08
CA GLY A 276 6.90 -11.93 -7.27
C GLY A 276 6.14 -11.73 -8.59
N VAL A 277 5.30 -10.69 -8.67
CA VAL A 277 4.51 -10.38 -9.86
C VAL A 277 5.23 -9.36 -10.74
N ASP A 278 5.34 -9.64 -12.03
CA ASP A 278 5.98 -8.75 -13.00
C ASP A 278 4.98 -8.14 -13.98
N ASN A 279 5.25 -6.90 -14.41
CA ASN A 279 4.36 -6.13 -15.29
C ASN A 279 2.95 -6.04 -14.69
N LEU A 280 2.86 -5.49 -13.49
CA LEU A 280 1.62 -5.35 -12.73
C LEU A 280 1.03 -3.94 -12.91
N THR A 281 -0.23 -3.87 -13.27
CA THR A 281 -1.02 -2.63 -13.28
C THR A 281 -2.16 -2.74 -12.26
N ILE A 282 -2.19 -1.81 -11.30
CA ILE A 282 -3.31 -1.61 -10.37
C ILE A 282 -3.82 -0.21 -10.61
N ASP A 283 -5.05 -0.06 -11.10
CA ASP A 283 -5.57 1.23 -11.52
C ASP A 283 -7.04 1.43 -11.14
N ASN A 284 -7.37 2.63 -10.66
CA ASN A 284 -8.73 3.06 -10.33
C ASN A 284 -9.48 2.12 -9.36
N LEU A 285 -8.78 1.56 -8.37
CA LEU A 285 -9.42 0.77 -7.32
C LEU A 285 -9.92 1.66 -6.16
N LYS A 286 -11.04 1.27 -5.56
CA LYS A 286 -11.57 1.85 -4.32
C LYS A 286 -11.57 0.77 -3.25
N ILE A 287 -10.62 0.83 -2.33
CA ILE A 287 -10.42 -0.17 -1.28
C ILE A 287 -10.77 0.43 0.08
N ASP A 288 -11.72 -0.17 0.75
CA ASP A 288 -12.04 0.11 2.15
C ASP A 288 -11.90 -1.17 2.96
N THR A 289 -10.77 -1.30 3.62
CA THR A 289 -10.39 -2.52 4.35
C THR A 289 -10.08 -2.19 5.80
N ASP A 290 -9.96 -3.23 6.63
CA ASP A 290 -9.59 -3.04 8.05
C ASP A 290 -8.06 -3.01 8.20
N ARG A 291 -7.34 -3.86 7.47
CA ARG A 291 -5.87 -4.00 7.53
C ARG A 291 -5.24 -3.64 6.18
N ASP A 292 -4.08 -4.22 5.87
CA ASP A 292 -3.30 -3.88 4.68
C ASP A 292 -4.15 -3.78 3.42
N GLY A 293 -4.00 -2.67 2.69
CA GLY A 293 -4.71 -2.44 1.44
C GLY A 293 -4.07 -3.23 0.28
N MET A 294 -2.83 -2.90 -0.06
CA MET A 294 -2.09 -3.55 -1.15
C MET A 294 -0.67 -3.82 -0.73
N ASP A 295 -0.33 -5.09 -0.52
CA ASP A 295 1.04 -5.54 -0.32
C ASP A 295 1.63 -5.99 -1.65
N ILE A 296 2.62 -5.22 -2.13
CA ILE A 296 3.26 -5.41 -3.43
C ILE A 296 4.69 -5.89 -3.15
N ASP A 297 4.83 -7.21 -3.01
CA ASP A 297 6.03 -7.85 -2.50
C ASP A 297 6.90 -8.44 -3.61
N CYS A 298 8.19 -8.10 -3.63
CA CYS A 298 9.15 -8.65 -4.61
C CYS A 298 8.71 -8.45 -6.08
N CYS A 299 7.99 -7.38 -6.40
CA CYS A 299 7.40 -7.16 -7.73
C CYS A 299 8.25 -6.21 -8.58
N LYS A 300 8.20 -6.38 -9.91
CA LYS A 300 8.94 -5.55 -10.87
C LYS A 300 8.04 -4.97 -11.94
N ASN A 301 8.37 -3.75 -12.40
CA ASN A 301 7.62 -3.02 -13.43
C ASN A 301 6.16 -2.83 -13.03
N VAL A 302 5.95 -2.14 -11.92
CA VAL A 302 4.63 -1.97 -11.30
C VAL A 302 4.08 -0.55 -11.54
N ARG A 303 2.80 -0.46 -11.80
CA ARG A 303 2.04 0.80 -11.84
C ARG A 303 0.86 0.71 -10.89
N VAL A 304 0.82 1.60 -9.91
CA VAL A 304 -0.35 1.83 -9.03
C VAL A 304 -0.82 3.25 -9.27
N SER A 305 -2.05 3.41 -9.76
CA SER A 305 -2.55 4.72 -10.12
C SER A 305 -4.04 4.91 -9.80
N ASN A 306 -4.43 6.16 -9.52
CA ASN A 306 -5.82 6.57 -9.38
C ASN A 306 -6.62 5.82 -8.31
N CYS A 307 -5.94 5.26 -7.31
CA CYS A 307 -6.57 4.43 -6.27
C CYS A 307 -6.96 5.26 -5.04
N THR A 308 -8.08 4.88 -4.43
CA THR A 308 -8.49 5.31 -3.09
C THR A 308 -8.35 4.13 -2.14
N VAL A 309 -7.56 4.27 -1.09
CA VAL A 309 -7.33 3.19 -0.12
C VAL A 309 -7.53 3.71 1.30
N ASN A 310 -8.54 3.20 2.00
CA ASN A 310 -8.73 3.42 3.42
C ASN A 310 -8.40 2.14 4.19
N SER A 311 -7.41 2.24 5.09
CA SER A 311 -6.84 1.12 5.85
C SER A 311 -6.54 1.53 7.29
N PRO A 312 -7.56 1.56 8.18
CA PRO A 312 -7.43 2.13 9.52
C PRO A 312 -6.44 1.41 10.43
N TRP A 313 -6.26 0.11 10.27
CA TRP A 313 -5.51 -0.72 11.21
C TRP A 313 -4.15 -1.18 10.72
N ASP A 314 -3.84 -0.94 9.43
CA ASP A 314 -2.53 -1.22 8.85
C ASP A 314 -2.25 -0.31 7.64
N ASP A 315 -1.20 -0.59 6.87
CA ASP A 315 -0.73 0.27 5.81
C ASP A 315 -1.61 0.19 4.54
N ALA A 316 -1.71 1.26 3.75
CA ALA A 316 -2.60 1.32 2.59
C ALA A 316 -1.96 0.77 1.31
N ILE A 317 -0.77 1.25 0.95
CA ILE A 317 -0.03 0.79 -0.24
C ILE A 317 1.40 0.49 0.18
N VAL A 318 1.82 -0.77 0.03
CA VAL A 318 3.02 -1.27 0.68
C VAL A 318 3.93 -2.01 -0.30
N PRO A 319 4.90 -1.34 -0.93
CA PRO A 319 6.03 -2.05 -1.51
C PRO A 319 6.77 -2.84 -0.43
N LYS A 320 6.91 -4.15 -0.62
CA LYS A 320 7.67 -5.06 0.25
C LYS A 320 8.75 -5.78 -0.56
N SER A 321 9.74 -6.28 0.13
CA SER A 321 10.81 -7.06 -0.48
C SER A 321 11.23 -8.16 0.49
N SER A 322 10.30 -9.09 0.74
CA SER A 322 10.41 -10.16 1.72
C SER A 322 11.25 -11.34 1.22
N PHE A 323 11.50 -12.30 2.08
CA PHE A 323 12.11 -13.58 1.72
C PHE A 323 11.06 -14.66 1.40
N ALA A 324 9.80 -14.29 1.16
CA ALA A 324 8.68 -15.23 0.95
C ALA A 324 8.84 -16.14 -0.26
N LEU A 325 9.64 -15.74 -1.25
CA LEU A 325 9.98 -16.57 -2.43
C LEU A 325 11.08 -17.60 -2.15
N GLY A 326 11.74 -17.56 -0.98
CA GLY A 326 12.89 -18.41 -0.65
C GLY A 326 14.23 -17.88 -1.18
N TYR A 327 14.23 -16.68 -1.77
CA TYR A 327 15.40 -15.96 -2.24
C TYR A 327 15.17 -14.45 -2.23
N ASN A 328 16.25 -13.67 -2.22
CA ASN A 328 16.20 -12.22 -2.24
C ASN A 328 15.76 -11.71 -3.62
N ARG A 329 14.69 -10.91 -3.66
CA ARG A 329 14.20 -10.28 -4.88
C ARG A 329 13.73 -8.87 -4.61
N ALA A 330 14.30 -7.91 -5.32
CA ALA A 330 13.94 -6.51 -5.15
C ALA A 330 12.52 -6.19 -5.66
N CYS A 331 11.89 -5.25 -4.96
CA CYS A 331 10.75 -4.50 -5.50
C CYS A 331 11.33 -3.32 -6.29
N GLU A 332 11.13 -3.27 -7.61
CA GLU A 332 11.82 -2.31 -8.47
C GLU A 332 11.01 -1.82 -9.67
N ASN A 333 11.39 -0.66 -10.21
CA ASN A 333 10.74 0.00 -11.35
C ASN A 333 9.25 0.25 -11.07
N MET A 334 8.96 0.88 -9.94
CA MET A 334 7.59 1.10 -9.48
C MET A 334 7.19 2.57 -9.56
N ASN A 335 5.96 2.82 -9.97
CA ASN A 335 5.33 4.13 -9.88
C ASN A 335 4.02 4.03 -9.10
N ILE A 336 3.89 4.84 -8.05
CA ILE A 336 2.65 5.02 -7.27
C ILE A 336 2.22 6.48 -7.45
N THR A 337 1.08 6.71 -8.11
CA THR A 337 0.68 8.08 -8.46
C THR A 337 -0.82 8.32 -8.40
N ASN A 338 -1.22 9.56 -8.16
CA ASN A 338 -2.63 9.98 -8.11
C ASN A 338 -3.47 9.18 -7.12
N CYS A 339 -2.90 8.74 -6.00
CA CYS A 339 -3.60 7.93 -5.00
C CYS A 339 -4.02 8.78 -3.80
N PHE A 340 -5.18 8.44 -3.25
CA PHE A 340 -5.65 8.92 -1.95
C PHE A 340 -5.51 7.79 -0.93
N VAL A 341 -4.79 8.03 0.16
CA VAL A 341 -4.61 7.07 1.25
C VAL A 341 -5.09 7.63 2.57
N SER A 342 -5.75 6.79 3.37
CA SER A 342 -6.34 7.19 4.64
C SER A 342 -6.39 6.03 5.65
N GLY A 343 -6.37 6.37 6.91
CA GLY A 343 -6.65 5.47 8.03
C GLY A 343 -7.76 5.97 8.95
N CYS A 344 -8.45 7.04 8.60
CA CYS A 344 -9.39 7.71 9.51
C CYS A 344 -10.87 7.45 9.24
N TYR A 345 -11.22 6.79 8.17
CA TYR A 345 -12.63 6.47 7.87
C TYR A 345 -12.99 5.12 8.47
N GLN A 346 -13.84 5.16 9.49
CA GLN A 346 -14.27 3.97 10.25
C GLN A 346 -15.78 4.02 10.45
N LEU A 347 -16.41 2.93 10.88
CA LEU A 347 -17.85 2.84 11.10
C LEU A 347 -18.67 3.23 9.86
N GLY A 348 -18.99 2.28 9.04
CA GLY A 348 -19.54 2.45 7.71
C GLY A 348 -18.48 2.22 6.65
N THR A 349 -18.67 2.74 5.46
CA THR A 349 -17.70 2.58 4.37
C THR A 349 -17.61 3.83 3.51
N VAL A 350 -16.41 4.09 2.99
CA VAL A 350 -16.17 5.16 2.01
C VAL A 350 -16.84 4.86 0.66
N LEU A 351 -17.22 3.61 0.41
CA LEU A 351 -17.81 3.20 -0.86
C LEU A 351 -19.26 3.67 -1.03
N ASP A 352 -20.02 3.82 0.05
CA ASP A 352 -21.42 4.22 0.00
C ASP A 352 -21.74 5.52 0.77
N GLY A 353 -20.71 6.16 1.32
CA GLY A 353 -20.84 7.41 2.06
C GLY A 353 -21.38 7.26 3.49
N THR A 354 -21.52 6.05 4.02
CA THR A 354 -22.00 5.82 5.40
C THR A 354 -20.89 5.94 6.45
N TRP A 355 -19.68 6.24 6.06
CA TRP A 355 -18.51 6.32 6.92
C TRP A 355 -18.59 7.44 7.96
N LYS A 356 -17.84 7.28 9.05
CA LYS A 356 -17.51 8.33 10.00
C LYS A 356 -16.02 8.54 10.02
N LYS A 357 -15.61 9.81 9.98
CA LYS A 357 -14.21 10.20 10.10
C LYS A 357 -13.86 10.33 11.59
N PHE A 358 -12.77 9.68 11.99
CA PHE A 358 -12.18 9.88 13.31
C PHE A 358 -11.19 11.05 13.27
N THR A 359 -11.24 11.89 14.30
CA THR A 359 -10.31 13.01 14.42
C THR A 359 -9.06 12.56 15.19
N MET A 360 -7.94 13.20 14.89
CA MET A 360 -6.65 12.93 15.53
C MET A 360 -6.72 13.04 17.08
N GLU A 361 -7.59 13.86 17.62
CA GLU A 361 -7.74 14.08 19.08
C GLU A 361 -8.55 12.99 19.76
N ALA A 362 -9.59 12.48 19.11
CA ALA A 362 -10.52 11.54 19.72
C ALA A 362 -9.96 10.12 19.84
N ASP A 363 -9.11 9.70 18.93
CA ASP A 363 -8.84 8.28 18.71
C ASP A 363 -7.36 7.87 18.54
N ARG A 364 -6.43 8.53 19.19
CA ARG A 364 -5.01 8.10 19.26
C ARG A 364 -4.83 6.64 19.69
N LYS A 365 -5.89 5.97 20.13
CA LYS A 365 -5.88 4.57 20.58
C LYS A 365 -6.42 3.59 19.53
N VAL A 366 -6.99 4.06 18.42
CA VAL A 366 -7.89 3.26 17.57
C VAL A 366 -7.51 3.38 16.09
N GLY A 367 -6.31 2.94 15.68
CA GLY A 367 -6.00 2.87 14.26
C GLY A 367 -5.45 4.19 13.67
N GLY A 368 -5.57 4.35 12.37
CA GLY A 368 -5.06 5.51 11.64
C GLY A 368 -3.75 5.25 10.91
N THR A 369 -3.38 3.98 10.64
CA THR A 369 -2.15 3.66 9.91
C THR A 369 -2.21 4.15 8.47
N GLY A 370 -2.94 3.54 7.62
CA GLY A 370 -3.38 3.97 6.28
C GLY A 370 -2.37 4.71 5.40
N ARG A 371 -1.08 4.40 5.46
CA ARG A 371 0.00 5.14 4.80
C ARG A 371 0.55 4.42 3.57
N ILE A 372 1.41 5.12 2.81
CA ILE A 372 2.30 4.49 1.83
C ILE A 372 3.63 4.18 2.55
N LYS A 373 4.10 2.93 2.44
CA LYS A 373 5.29 2.46 3.15
C LYS A 373 6.10 1.48 2.33
N CYS A 374 7.38 1.73 2.12
CA CYS A 374 8.34 0.71 1.71
C CYS A 374 8.82 -0.04 2.96
N GLY A 375 8.58 -1.32 3.04
CA GLY A 375 8.91 -2.17 4.20
C GLY A 375 7.66 -2.81 4.84
N THR A 376 7.75 -3.43 6.02
CA THR A 376 8.95 -3.59 6.87
C THR A 376 9.90 -4.67 6.34
N GLU A 377 9.35 -5.78 5.75
CA GLU A 377 10.19 -6.80 5.16
C GLU A 377 11.01 -6.19 4.01
N SER A 378 12.33 -6.30 4.15
CA SER A 378 13.30 -5.62 3.30
C SER A 378 14.56 -6.47 3.07
N ASN A 379 14.37 -7.69 2.56
CA ASN A 379 15.47 -8.62 2.28
C ASN A 379 16.08 -8.41 0.89
N GLY A 380 15.26 -8.21 -0.14
CA GLY A 380 15.70 -8.15 -1.54
C GLY A 380 15.99 -6.74 -2.07
N GLY A 381 15.40 -5.71 -1.48
CA GLY A 381 15.65 -4.28 -1.81
C GLY A 381 14.50 -3.54 -2.45
N PHE A 382 14.67 -2.22 -2.49
CA PHE A 382 13.75 -1.26 -3.11
C PHE A 382 14.57 -0.37 -4.04
N LYS A 383 14.24 -0.35 -5.34
CA LYS A 383 15.02 0.36 -6.34
C LYS A 383 14.14 1.06 -7.36
N ASN A 384 14.51 2.29 -7.72
CA ASN A 384 13.86 3.01 -8.80
C ASN A 384 12.34 3.10 -8.60
N ILE A 385 11.93 3.74 -7.49
CA ILE A 385 10.52 3.89 -7.09
C ILE A 385 10.16 5.37 -7.05
N THR A 386 9.04 5.72 -7.66
CA THR A 386 8.47 7.07 -7.58
C THR A 386 7.12 7.05 -6.91
N VAL A 387 6.93 7.90 -5.89
CA VAL A 387 5.62 8.20 -5.29
C VAL A 387 5.28 9.65 -5.59
N SER A 388 4.16 9.91 -6.28
CA SER A 388 3.85 11.27 -6.73
C SER A 388 2.35 11.58 -6.77
N ASN A 389 2.01 12.85 -6.63
CA ASN A 389 0.63 13.33 -6.76
C ASN A 389 -0.35 12.60 -5.81
N CYS A 390 0.08 12.27 -4.60
CA CYS A 390 -0.72 11.52 -3.65
C CYS A 390 -1.21 12.40 -2.49
N VAL A 391 -2.36 12.04 -1.94
CA VAL A 391 -2.96 12.69 -0.79
C VAL A 391 -3.04 11.70 0.36
N PHE A 392 -2.54 12.12 1.54
CA PHE A 392 -2.58 11.38 2.79
C PHE A 392 -3.51 12.10 3.76
N GLU A 393 -4.50 11.42 4.31
CA GLU A 393 -5.44 12.04 5.24
C GLU A 393 -5.72 11.16 6.46
N GLY A 394 -5.51 11.72 7.65
CA GLY A 394 -5.83 11.06 8.91
C GLY A 394 -5.11 9.72 9.08
N CYS A 395 -3.85 9.67 8.69
CA CYS A 395 -3.02 8.45 8.70
C CYS A 395 -1.62 8.72 9.27
N GLN A 396 -0.80 7.70 9.29
CA GLN A 396 0.61 7.84 9.64
C GLN A 396 1.41 8.35 8.46
N GLY A 397 2.04 9.26 8.23
CA GLY A 397 2.79 9.77 7.05
C GLY A 397 3.54 8.75 6.20
N LEU A 398 4.42 9.21 5.34
CA LEU A 398 5.26 8.35 4.48
C LEU A 398 6.31 7.59 5.31
N ALA A 399 6.54 6.30 5.01
CA ALA A 399 7.61 5.52 5.60
C ALA A 399 8.48 4.83 4.53
N LEU A 400 9.81 4.99 4.65
CA LEU A 400 10.80 4.29 3.83
C LEU A 400 11.76 3.56 4.76
N GLU A 401 11.69 2.23 4.77
CA GLU A 401 12.37 1.39 5.76
C GLU A 401 13.20 0.31 5.07
N THR A 402 14.44 0.13 5.52
CA THR A 402 15.26 -1.04 5.19
C THR A 402 15.95 -1.53 6.46
N VAL A 403 15.53 -2.69 6.95
CA VAL A 403 15.94 -3.23 8.25
C VAL A 403 16.34 -4.70 8.20
N ASP A 404 16.14 -5.38 7.07
CA ASP A 404 16.44 -6.81 6.90
C ASP A 404 17.56 -7.07 5.89
N GLY A 405 18.43 -6.06 5.66
CA GLY A 405 19.66 -6.24 4.90
C GLY A 405 19.63 -5.74 3.47
N ALA A 406 18.55 -5.13 3.02
CA ALA A 406 18.42 -4.71 1.64
C ALA A 406 18.97 -3.32 1.35
N LEU A 407 19.22 -3.09 0.07
CA LEU A 407 19.46 -1.78 -0.52
C LEU A 407 18.12 -1.06 -0.78
N LEU A 408 17.95 0.14 -0.26
CA LEU A 408 16.89 1.08 -0.63
C LEU A 408 17.53 2.26 -1.31
N GLU A 409 17.31 2.42 -2.62
CA GLU A 409 17.95 3.48 -3.41
C GLU A 409 17.11 3.97 -4.59
N ASP A 410 17.44 5.17 -5.06
CA ASP A 410 16.80 5.79 -6.23
C ASP A 410 15.29 5.97 -6.03
N ILE A 411 14.93 6.56 -4.89
CA ILE A 411 13.53 6.81 -4.51
C ILE A 411 13.23 8.31 -4.68
N ALA A 412 12.20 8.63 -5.43
CA ALA A 412 11.68 9.98 -5.55
C ALA A 412 10.25 10.07 -5.00
N VAL A 413 10.03 11.02 -4.07
CA VAL A 413 8.70 11.33 -3.53
C VAL A 413 8.42 12.80 -3.79
N THR A 414 7.35 13.10 -4.53
CA THR A 414 7.07 14.47 -4.94
C THR A 414 5.58 14.78 -5.09
N ASN A 415 5.21 16.06 -4.94
CA ASN A 415 3.82 16.52 -5.05
C ASN A 415 2.88 15.78 -4.08
N ILE A 416 3.21 15.80 -2.80
CA ILE A 416 2.43 15.12 -1.76
C ILE A 416 1.71 16.15 -0.89
N THR A 417 0.41 15.93 -0.68
CA THR A 417 -0.38 16.68 0.30
C THR A 417 -0.74 15.76 1.46
N MET A 418 -0.43 16.20 2.68
CA MET A 418 -0.72 15.47 3.91
C MET A 418 -1.59 16.31 4.84
N ARG A 419 -2.59 15.68 5.46
CA ARG A 419 -3.47 16.34 6.43
C ARG A 419 -3.81 15.43 7.59
N ASP A 420 -3.84 16.00 8.81
CA ASP A 420 -4.19 15.29 10.04
C ASP A 420 -3.30 14.04 10.26
N ILE A 421 -2.00 14.21 10.08
CA ILE A 421 -1.05 13.10 10.24
C ILE A 421 -0.86 12.77 11.72
N ILE A 422 -1.26 11.56 12.11
CA ILE A 422 -1.34 11.13 13.52
C ILE A 422 0.00 10.74 14.14
N SER A 423 1.05 10.66 13.34
CA SER A 423 2.39 10.26 13.76
C SER A 423 3.46 11.18 13.15
N CYS A 424 4.39 10.62 12.42
CA CYS A 424 5.53 11.27 11.79
C CYS A 424 5.18 11.55 10.31
N PRO A 425 5.29 12.79 9.80
CA PRO A 425 5.05 13.06 8.38
C PRO A 425 5.97 12.28 7.45
N ILE A 426 7.26 12.22 7.78
CA ILE A 426 8.30 11.54 6.99
C ILE A 426 9.13 10.68 7.93
N PHE A 427 9.15 9.37 7.69
CA PHE A 427 9.92 8.40 8.44
C PHE A 427 10.86 7.61 7.51
N LEU A 428 12.18 7.79 7.69
CA LEU A 428 13.21 7.01 7.00
C LEU A 428 14.01 6.23 8.04
N ARG A 429 14.13 4.91 7.86
CA ARG A 429 14.89 4.06 8.78
C ARG A 429 15.78 3.07 8.07
N LEU A 430 17.08 3.18 8.29
CA LEU A 430 18.05 2.10 8.11
C LEU A 430 18.26 1.43 9.46
N GLY A 431 18.04 0.12 9.55
CA GLY A 431 18.14 -0.62 10.82
C GLY A 431 18.75 -2.02 10.67
N ALA A 432 18.77 -2.76 11.74
CA ALA A 432 19.39 -4.09 11.84
C ALA A 432 18.46 -5.13 12.46
N ARG A 433 17.18 -5.18 12.04
CA ARG A 433 16.25 -6.25 12.45
C ARG A 433 16.73 -7.61 11.92
N LEU A 434 17.28 -7.61 10.74
CA LEU A 434 18.00 -8.70 10.09
C LEU A 434 17.23 -10.03 10.11
N ARG A 435 15.96 -10.00 9.81
CA ARG A 435 15.13 -11.20 9.59
C ARG A 435 15.43 -11.77 8.21
N GLY A 436 16.17 -12.86 8.17
CA GLY A 436 16.56 -13.51 6.92
C GLY A 436 17.57 -14.62 7.17
N PRO A 437 18.07 -15.28 6.10
CA PRO A 437 19.06 -16.34 6.21
C PRO A 437 20.29 -15.88 6.97
N LYS A 438 20.78 -16.75 7.85
CA LYS A 438 22.02 -16.56 8.61
C LYS A 438 23.11 -17.43 8.00
N GLY A 439 24.36 -16.98 8.10
CA GLY A 439 25.51 -17.73 7.58
C GLY A 439 26.47 -16.86 6.78
N THR A 440 27.26 -17.49 5.93
CA THR A 440 28.23 -16.85 5.02
C THR A 440 27.81 -17.07 3.56
N GLY A 441 28.02 -16.07 2.71
CA GLY A 441 27.73 -16.13 1.28
C GLY A 441 26.72 -15.08 0.83
N ASP A 442 26.40 -15.08 -0.44
CA ASP A 442 25.61 -14.04 -1.11
C ASP A 442 24.15 -13.88 -0.60
N GLN A 443 23.68 -14.87 0.14
CA GLN A 443 22.35 -14.87 0.72
C GLN A 443 22.32 -14.55 2.22
N SER A 444 23.46 -14.28 2.83
CA SER A 444 23.49 -13.92 4.25
C SER A 444 22.91 -12.53 4.47
N THR A 445 22.08 -12.40 5.51
CA THR A 445 21.45 -11.14 5.88
C THR A 445 22.43 -10.30 6.71
N VAL A 446 22.87 -9.18 6.16
CA VAL A 446 23.74 -8.16 6.81
C VAL A 446 23.01 -6.81 6.78
N VAL A 447 23.53 -5.79 7.47
CA VAL A 447 22.92 -4.46 7.43
C VAL A 447 22.94 -3.94 6.00
N GLY A 448 21.81 -3.41 5.57
CA GLY A 448 21.60 -2.89 4.22
C GLY A 448 22.15 -1.47 4.02
N THR A 449 21.66 -0.80 2.97
CA THR A 449 22.02 0.58 2.65
C THR A 449 20.78 1.38 2.29
N LEU A 450 20.67 2.62 2.77
CA LEU A 450 19.62 3.57 2.40
C LEU A 450 20.28 4.81 1.80
N ARG A 451 20.05 5.06 0.52
CA ARG A 451 20.72 6.17 -0.19
C ARG A 451 19.96 6.70 -1.40
N ARG A 452 20.34 7.89 -1.83
CA ARG A 452 19.79 8.58 -3.03
C ARG A 452 18.26 8.67 -2.97
N VAL A 453 17.78 9.36 -1.94
CA VAL A 453 16.35 9.64 -1.74
C VAL A 453 16.10 11.12 -1.97
N LEU A 454 15.13 11.44 -2.83
CA LEU A 454 14.64 12.79 -3.08
C LEU A 454 13.22 12.95 -2.53
N LEU A 455 13.02 13.91 -1.65
CA LEU A 455 11.72 14.32 -1.10
C LEU A 455 11.46 15.77 -1.49
N SER A 456 10.43 16.04 -2.29
CA SER A 456 10.19 17.39 -2.79
C SER A 456 8.71 17.74 -2.94
N ASN A 457 8.38 19.03 -2.90
CA ASN A 457 7.01 19.53 -3.08
C ASN A 457 6.01 18.83 -2.14
N ILE A 458 6.27 18.87 -0.83
CA ILE A 458 5.44 18.22 0.18
C ILE A 458 4.79 19.26 1.08
N THR A 459 3.46 19.22 1.19
CA THR A 459 2.71 20.03 2.14
C THR A 459 2.08 19.15 3.20
N CYS A 460 2.36 19.40 4.47
CA CYS A 460 1.78 18.69 5.60
C CYS A 460 1.11 19.68 6.55
N TYR A 461 -0.17 19.53 6.78
CA TYR A 461 -0.94 20.36 7.70
C TYR A 461 -1.52 19.55 8.84
N ASN A 462 -1.41 20.08 10.07
CA ASN A 462 -1.95 19.51 11.30
C ASN A 462 -1.39 18.10 11.59
N SER A 463 -0.06 17.97 11.60
CA SER A 463 0.56 16.72 12.05
C SER A 463 0.76 16.69 13.57
N ALA A 464 0.85 15.46 14.12
CA ALA A 464 1.20 15.28 15.53
C ALA A 464 2.63 15.76 15.81
N ALA A 465 2.84 16.50 16.90
CA ALA A 465 4.16 17.05 17.23
C ALA A 465 5.10 16.05 17.92
N LYS A 466 4.59 14.90 18.34
CA LYS A 466 5.32 14.01 19.25
C LYS A 466 6.62 13.48 18.68
N PHE A 467 6.65 13.18 17.40
CA PHE A 467 7.78 12.51 16.77
C PHE A 467 8.53 13.36 15.73
N GLY A 468 7.92 14.43 15.19
CA GLY A 468 8.49 15.16 14.05
C GLY A 468 8.73 14.27 12.84
N SER A 469 9.42 14.77 11.81
CA SER A 469 9.95 13.94 10.72
C SER A 469 11.25 13.29 11.20
N ASN A 470 11.40 11.98 11.02
CA ASN A 470 12.44 11.17 11.64
C ASN A 470 13.24 10.41 10.59
N ILE A 471 14.52 10.75 10.45
CA ILE A 471 15.42 10.16 9.46
C ILE A 471 16.65 9.62 10.19
N THR A 472 16.76 8.27 10.27
CA THR A 472 17.79 7.64 11.08
C THR A 472 18.45 6.44 10.41
N GLY A 473 19.79 6.47 10.41
CA GLY A 473 20.63 5.31 10.29
C GLY A 473 20.85 4.62 11.64
N ILE A 474 21.93 3.85 11.74
CA ILE A 474 22.43 3.21 12.97
C ILE A 474 23.95 3.39 13.06
N PRO A 475 24.58 3.22 14.22
CA PRO A 475 26.02 3.35 14.36
C PRO A 475 26.81 2.56 13.30
N GLY A 476 27.66 3.26 12.55
CA GLY A 476 28.46 2.69 11.46
C GLY A 476 27.73 2.52 10.12
N TYR A 477 26.42 2.79 10.05
CA TYR A 477 25.62 2.68 8.84
C TYR A 477 24.71 3.91 8.70
N ALA A 478 25.13 4.85 7.86
CA ALA A 478 24.43 6.10 7.66
C ALA A 478 23.37 6.01 6.54
N VAL A 479 22.33 6.85 6.64
CA VAL A 479 21.51 7.23 5.50
C VAL A 479 22.33 8.18 4.63
N GLU A 480 22.42 7.94 3.33
CA GLU A 480 23.31 8.66 2.43
C GLU A 480 22.57 9.39 1.31
N ASP A 481 23.13 10.50 0.84
CA ASP A 481 22.64 11.22 -0.34
C ASP A 481 21.13 11.58 -0.26
N LEU A 482 20.72 12.20 0.82
CA LEU A 482 19.34 12.63 1.03
C LEU A 482 19.15 14.07 0.59
N LYS A 483 18.15 14.32 -0.26
CA LYS A 483 17.71 15.67 -0.64
C LYS A 483 16.28 15.93 -0.24
N ILE A 484 16.03 17.06 0.43
CA ILE A 484 14.70 17.52 0.86
C ILE A 484 14.51 18.95 0.37
N SER A 485 13.51 19.20 -0.49
CA SER A 485 13.28 20.56 -1.01
C SER A 485 11.79 20.90 -1.11
N ASP A 486 11.49 22.19 -0.93
CA ASP A 486 10.14 22.74 -1.10
C ASP A 486 9.11 22.01 -0.22
N VAL A 487 9.39 21.94 1.07
CA VAL A 487 8.56 21.23 2.07
C VAL A 487 7.99 22.20 3.09
N TYR A 488 6.68 22.13 3.30
CA TYR A 488 5.97 22.83 4.36
C TYR A 488 5.38 21.84 5.36
N VAL A 489 5.74 21.96 6.64
CA VAL A 489 5.19 21.13 7.73
C VAL A 489 4.63 22.02 8.83
N GLN A 490 3.31 22.00 8.98
CA GLN A 490 2.64 22.57 10.14
C GLN A 490 2.21 21.43 11.07
N HIS A 491 2.58 21.54 12.34
CA HIS A 491 2.25 20.55 13.38
C HIS A 491 1.65 21.22 14.61
N VAL A 492 1.05 20.44 15.51
CA VAL A 492 0.31 20.96 16.68
C VAL A 492 1.20 21.68 17.71
N GLY A 493 2.50 21.43 17.76
CA GLY A 493 3.41 22.03 18.74
C GLY A 493 3.29 21.46 20.16
N GLY A 494 3.73 22.23 21.15
CA GLY A 494 3.56 21.90 22.57
C GLY A 494 4.68 21.06 23.19
N GLY A 495 5.83 20.90 22.51
CA GLY A 495 7.01 20.25 23.09
C GLY A 495 7.65 21.08 24.19
N THR A 496 8.27 20.41 25.16
CA THR A 496 8.88 21.04 26.34
C THR A 496 10.41 21.10 26.23
N ALA A 497 11.05 22.03 26.96
CA ALA A 497 12.51 22.16 27.01
C ALA A 497 13.22 20.91 27.54
N ASP A 498 12.58 20.15 28.42
CA ASP A 498 13.18 18.91 28.92
C ASP A 498 13.29 17.83 27.85
N GLN A 499 12.47 17.87 26.81
CA GLN A 499 12.58 16.98 25.67
C GLN A 499 13.87 17.19 24.86
N MET A 500 14.50 18.37 24.92
CA MET A 500 15.83 18.61 24.34
C MET A 500 16.96 17.78 24.97
N LYS A 501 16.73 17.30 26.20
CA LYS A 501 17.73 16.54 26.98
C LYS A 501 17.55 15.04 26.86
N ILE A 502 16.57 14.59 26.10
CA ILE A 502 16.28 13.16 25.95
C ILE A 502 17.44 12.49 25.22
N GLU A 503 17.96 11.44 25.84
CA GLU A 503 18.85 10.51 25.17
C GLU A 503 18.01 9.55 24.31
N VAL A 504 18.12 9.71 22.99
CA VAL A 504 17.36 8.90 22.03
C VAL A 504 18.05 7.53 21.89
N PRO A 505 17.36 6.41 22.12
CA PRO A 505 17.97 5.08 21.98
C PRO A 505 18.29 4.76 20.53
N GLU A 506 19.25 3.87 20.26
CA GLU A 506 19.56 3.42 18.90
C GLU A 506 18.52 2.44 18.37
N ASP A 507 18.09 1.52 19.19
CA ASP A 507 17.06 0.53 18.87
C ASP A 507 17.26 -0.15 17.50
N GLU A 508 18.50 -0.53 17.19
CA GLU A 508 18.96 -0.98 15.88
C GLU A 508 18.14 -2.15 15.33
N ASN A 509 17.79 -3.10 16.21
CA ASN A 509 17.12 -4.35 15.86
C ASN A 509 15.60 -4.34 16.10
N LYS A 510 15.06 -3.21 16.57
CA LYS A 510 13.61 -3.10 16.81
C LYS A 510 12.82 -3.03 15.51
N TYR A 511 11.54 -3.36 15.63
CA TYR A 511 10.57 -3.16 14.55
C TYR A 511 10.46 -1.65 14.25
N PRO A 512 10.65 -1.23 12.99
CA PRO A 512 10.71 0.18 12.63
C PRO A 512 9.30 0.81 12.61
N GLU A 513 9.07 1.66 13.56
CA GLU A 513 7.88 2.52 13.63
C GLU A 513 8.30 3.89 14.20
N PRO A 514 7.69 4.99 13.79
CA PRO A 514 8.09 6.33 14.27
C PRO A 514 8.15 6.44 15.79
N GLY A 515 7.34 5.69 16.50
CA GLY A 515 7.29 5.67 17.95
C GLY A 515 8.36 4.81 18.65
N MET A 516 9.17 4.07 17.90
CA MET A 516 10.18 3.15 18.45
C MET A 516 11.25 3.87 19.29
N LEU A 517 11.61 5.06 18.88
CA LEU A 517 12.62 5.89 19.53
C LEU A 517 12.06 6.73 20.69
N GLY A 518 10.77 6.69 20.95
CA GLY A 518 10.13 7.54 21.94
C GLY A 518 9.98 9.02 21.50
N PRO A 519 9.79 9.94 22.45
CA PRO A 519 9.78 11.38 22.14
C PRO A 519 11.14 11.84 21.62
N LEU A 520 11.15 12.75 20.64
CA LEU A 520 12.36 13.26 20.03
C LEU A 520 12.69 14.68 20.51
N PRO A 521 13.96 15.09 20.53
CA PRO A 521 14.41 16.44 20.89
C PRO A 521 14.16 17.47 19.76
N ALA A 522 13.55 17.06 18.66
CA ALA A 522 13.15 17.90 17.55
C ALA A 522 11.63 17.93 17.38
N HIS A 523 11.10 19.07 16.92
CA HIS A 523 9.69 19.17 16.56
C HIS A 523 9.43 19.09 15.05
N GLY A 524 10.39 19.50 14.23
CA GLY A 524 10.31 19.45 12.78
C GLY A 524 11.01 18.22 12.19
N PHE A 525 12.35 18.23 12.23
CA PHE A 525 13.17 17.16 11.67
C PHE A 525 14.24 16.69 12.66
N TYR A 526 14.33 15.38 12.82
CA TYR A 526 15.38 14.70 13.56
C TYR A 526 16.22 13.86 12.60
N PHE A 527 17.51 14.19 12.49
CA PHE A 527 18.47 13.47 11.67
C PHE A 527 19.53 12.81 12.55
N ARG A 528 19.75 11.51 12.33
CA ARG A 528 20.80 10.78 13.07
C ARG A 528 21.48 9.76 12.15
N HIS A 529 22.82 9.73 12.20
CA HIS A 529 23.64 8.90 11.32
C HIS A 529 23.30 9.14 9.85
N VAL A 530 23.55 10.36 9.37
CA VAL A 530 23.25 10.79 8.00
C VAL A 530 24.49 11.40 7.36
N ASN A 531 24.79 10.99 6.13
CA ASN A 531 25.88 11.55 5.32
C ASN A 531 25.34 12.19 4.03
N ARG A 532 25.82 13.38 3.71
CA ARG A 532 25.42 14.13 2.51
C ARG A 532 23.92 14.45 2.47
N LEU A 533 23.50 15.30 3.40
CA LEU A 533 22.16 15.86 3.48
C LEU A 533 22.11 17.24 2.78
N GLU A 534 21.18 17.42 1.88
CA GLU A 534 20.82 18.74 1.34
C GLU A 534 19.36 19.05 1.66
N MET A 535 19.10 20.17 2.34
CA MET A 535 17.75 20.64 2.65
C MET A 535 17.57 22.10 2.20
N SER A 536 16.57 22.37 1.37
CA SER A 536 16.34 23.72 0.85
C SER A 536 14.86 24.11 0.78
N HIS A 537 14.54 25.38 1.05
CA HIS A 537 13.18 25.92 0.99
C HIS A 537 12.19 25.12 1.84
N VAL A 538 12.58 24.83 3.08
CA VAL A 538 11.77 24.05 4.03
C VAL A 538 11.24 24.96 5.12
N GLU A 539 9.94 24.88 5.37
CA GLU A 539 9.29 25.59 6.47
C GLU A 539 8.71 24.61 7.51
N VAL A 540 9.03 24.87 8.77
CA VAL A 540 8.48 24.14 9.92
C VAL A 540 7.70 25.14 10.79
N ALA A 541 6.38 24.93 10.91
CA ALA A 541 5.47 25.87 11.57
C ALA A 541 4.66 25.18 12.69
N PRO A 542 5.05 25.29 13.97
CA PRO A 542 4.24 24.80 15.08
C PRO A 542 3.01 25.70 15.32
N ALA A 543 1.84 25.11 15.49
CA ALA A 543 0.59 25.83 15.79
C ALA A 543 0.58 26.41 17.21
N ALA A 544 1.18 25.71 18.17
CA ALA A 544 1.46 26.20 19.51
C ALA A 544 2.98 26.28 19.73
N ALA A 545 3.42 27.12 20.67
CA ALA A 545 4.84 27.21 21.01
C ALA A 545 5.44 25.84 21.30
N ASP A 546 6.62 25.57 20.77
CA ASP A 546 7.38 24.33 20.99
C ASP A 546 8.79 24.69 21.46
N ALA A 547 9.22 24.10 22.56
CA ALA A 547 10.51 24.43 23.18
C ALA A 547 11.66 23.53 22.70
N ARG A 548 11.40 22.61 21.76
CA ARG A 548 12.43 21.78 21.11
C ARG A 548 13.05 22.50 19.92
N ALA A 549 14.17 22.01 19.42
CA ALA A 549 14.73 22.48 18.17
C ALA A 549 13.81 22.17 16.97
N ALA A 550 13.75 23.06 15.98
CA ALA A 550 13.06 22.76 14.74
C ALA A 550 13.77 21.65 13.95
N ILE A 551 15.10 21.69 13.93
CA ILE A 551 15.98 20.72 13.28
C ILE A 551 17.03 20.28 14.28
N TYR A 552 17.16 18.96 14.47
CA TYR A 552 18.14 18.38 15.38
C TYR A 552 19.02 17.40 14.61
N LEU A 553 20.34 17.61 14.68
CA LEU A 553 21.36 16.80 14.04
C LEU A 553 22.13 16.04 15.12
N ASP A 554 22.29 14.71 14.95
CA ASP A 554 23.09 13.85 15.81
C ASP A 554 23.92 12.90 14.93
N ASP A 555 25.23 13.10 14.86
CA ASP A 555 26.12 12.34 13.98
C ASP A 555 25.73 12.49 12.49
N VAL A 556 25.72 13.76 12.01
CA VAL A 556 25.42 14.11 10.63
C VAL A 556 26.65 14.75 9.99
N HIS A 557 27.06 14.25 8.84
CA HIS A 557 28.27 14.70 8.18
C HIS A 557 27.99 15.21 6.76
N ARG A 558 28.50 16.41 6.43
CA ARG A 558 28.26 17.12 5.19
C ARG A 558 26.77 17.42 4.98
N ALA A 559 26.29 18.42 5.67
CA ALA A 559 24.90 18.84 5.59
C ALA A 559 24.78 20.32 5.15
N ASP A 560 23.99 20.56 4.13
CA ASP A 560 23.69 21.89 3.61
C ASP A 560 22.22 22.25 3.84
N PHE A 561 21.99 23.34 4.58
CA PHE A 561 20.67 23.92 4.83
C PHE A 561 20.57 25.29 4.17
N PHE A 562 19.67 25.45 3.22
CA PHE A 562 19.50 26.68 2.47
C PHE A 562 18.04 27.17 2.54
N ALA A 563 17.84 28.46 2.89
CA ALA A 563 16.54 29.10 2.95
C ALA A 563 15.52 28.35 3.83
N ILE A 564 15.92 27.96 5.03
CA ILE A 564 15.05 27.31 6.02
C ILE A 564 14.25 28.34 6.78
N THR A 565 12.96 28.11 6.97
CA THR A 565 12.06 28.92 7.80
C THR A 565 11.56 28.08 8.98
N ALA A 566 11.82 28.53 10.18
CA ALA A 566 11.34 27.90 11.42
C ALA A 566 11.37 28.94 12.56
N PRO A 567 10.69 28.73 13.70
CA PRO A 567 10.88 29.55 14.89
C PRO A 567 12.35 29.56 15.33
N SER A 568 12.88 30.74 15.61
CA SER A 568 14.27 30.93 16.06
C SER A 568 14.45 30.73 17.56
N THR A 569 13.38 30.64 18.32
CA THR A 569 13.37 30.51 19.79
C THR A 569 12.63 29.21 20.20
N PRO A 570 13.20 28.39 21.14
CA PRO A 570 14.49 28.62 21.81
C PRO A 570 15.71 28.43 20.92
N THR A 571 15.62 27.53 19.91
CA THR A 571 16.65 27.37 18.88
C THR A 571 16.07 26.70 17.63
N ALA A 572 16.45 27.17 16.46
CA ALA A 572 16.04 26.53 15.22
C ALA A 572 16.85 25.24 14.94
N PHE A 573 18.15 25.29 15.21
CA PHE A 573 19.07 24.17 14.98
C PHE A 573 19.74 23.72 16.26
N SER A 574 19.82 22.42 16.48
CA SER A 574 20.70 21.77 17.47
C SER A 574 21.63 20.83 16.73
N ILE A 575 22.94 21.05 16.87
CA ILE A 575 23.97 20.33 16.11
C ILE A 575 24.84 19.58 17.11
N ASN A 576 24.80 18.24 17.07
CA ASN A 576 25.54 17.38 17.97
C ASN A 576 26.35 16.35 17.17
N LYS A 577 27.61 16.12 17.55
CA LYS A 577 28.52 15.13 16.93
C LYS A 577 28.57 15.21 15.39
N SER A 578 28.31 16.38 14.83
CA SER A 578 28.13 16.57 13.39
C SER A 578 29.23 17.47 12.86
N THR A 579 29.65 17.27 11.61
CA THR A 579 30.73 18.02 10.97
C THR A 579 30.36 18.46 9.55
N ASP A 580 31.01 19.48 9.02
CA ASP A 580 30.78 20.07 7.71
C ASP A 580 29.29 20.44 7.52
N VAL A 581 28.72 21.17 8.49
CA VAL A 581 27.32 21.63 8.46
C VAL A 581 27.29 23.11 8.08
N ARG A 582 26.56 23.45 7.04
CA ARG A 582 26.35 24.82 6.57
C ARG A 582 24.88 25.20 6.65
N VAL A 583 24.60 26.35 7.24
CA VAL A 583 23.27 26.97 7.28
C VAL A 583 23.38 28.32 6.57
N LEU A 584 22.71 28.51 5.46
CA LEU A 584 22.83 29.69 4.62
C LEU A 584 21.47 30.27 4.25
N MET A 585 21.39 31.61 4.23
CA MET A 585 20.22 32.39 3.82
C MET A 585 18.92 32.00 4.52
N SER A 586 19.01 31.44 5.71
CA SER A 586 17.87 30.94 6.48
C SER A 586 17.23 32.06 7.33
N ARG A 587 15.90 32.08 7.43
CA ARG A 587 15.19 32.93 8.39
C ARG A 587 15.21 32.37 9.82
N ALA A 588 15.51 31.09 9.92
CA ALA A 588 15.54 30.36 11.18
C ALA A 588 16.78 30.66 12.03
N ALA A 589 17.92 30.94 11.40
CA ALA A 589 19.19 31.20 12.06
C ALA A 589 20.11 32.04 11.17
N PRO A 590 21.11 32.77 11.76
CA PRO A 590 22.19 33.41 11.01
C PRO A 590 22.99 32.40 10.17
N ASP A 591 23.61 32.88 9.09
CA ASP A 591 24.52 32.09 8.29
C ASP A 591 25.67 31.54 9.15
N SER A 592 25.92 30.26 9.04
CA SER A 592 26.93 29.56 9.84
C SER A 592 27.54 28.38 9.12
N THR A 593 28.77 28.04 9.50
CA THR A 593 29.46 26.84 9.05
C THR A 593 30.10 26.17 10.27
N THR A 594 29.79 24.92 10.49
CA THR A 594 30.44 24.06 11.50
C THR A 594 31.43 23.16 10.80
N PRO A 595 32.71 23.19 11.16
CA PRO A 595 33.76 22.43 10.48
C PRO A 595 33.60 20.91 10.64
#